data_02341b446bc5db2023589445a563523f
#
_entry.id   02341b446bc5db2023589445a563523f
#
_cell.length_a   1.000
_cell.length_b   1.000
_cell.length_c   1.000
_cell.angle_alpha   90.00
_cell.angle_beta   90.00
_cell.angle_gamma   90.00
#
_symmetry.space_group_name_H-M   'P 1'
#
loop_
_entity.id
_entity.type
_entity.pdbx_description
1 polymer ?
#
loop_
_entity_poly.entity_id
_entity_poly.type
_entity_poly.pdbx_seq_one_letter_code
_entity_poly.pdbx_strand_id
1 'polypeptide(L)'
;KRWMKSGVRFLNNSLIDPSLALEPMDAPTLAVHQKLFNLTREERDTVLKYLAEAESEATGSMGDDTPVAVMSSKPRSLYDYFRQAFAQVTNPPIDSLREQRVMSLMTQLGRECNVFEAAPRYARQIVLNSPILSQRKLKQILSMADFGSHVEIDINYPESEQLEAALERFCQQAEEAVRDGTLLVFLTDRHTAPNKVPAHALLAVGAVHQHLTRNGLRAACNIVVETATARDPHHFACLIGFGATAVQPYLAYQSLLSLVRGGRIKRRFGEPMEIGRSYRRGIRKGLLKILSKMGISCIDSYRGAQLFEIVGLASEVVERCFTGTPSRIEGAGFAEIESEQRSMGEQAWNANSLVDPGGLLKFVQGGEYHMYNPD
;
A
#
# COMPACT_ATOMS: atom_id res chain seq x y z
N LYS A 1 19.70 27.88 4.46
CA LYS A 1 20.67 26.81 4.86
C LYS A 1 20.70 26.54 6.37
N ARG A 2 20.66 27.57 7.26
CA ARG A 2 20.71 27.37 8.72
C ARG A 2 19.50 26.57 9.24
N TRP A 3 18.29 26.93 8.82
CA TRP A 3 17.05 26.24 9.21
C TRP A 3 16.98 24.80 8.72
N MET A 4 17.44 24.52 7.50
CA MET A 4 17.50 23.18 6.96
C MET A 4 18.43 22.27 7.78
N LYS A 5 19.52 22.81 8.31
CA LYS A 5 20.44 22.04 9.16
C LYS A 5 19.84 21.68 10.52
N SER A 6 18.97 22.52 11.07
CA SER A 6 18.39 22.32 12.41
C SER A 6 17.01 21.68 12.40
N GLY A 7 16.26 21.81 11.30
CA GLY A 7 14.87 21.35 11.20
C GLY A 7 14.68 20.01 10.48
N VAL A 8 15.55 19.72 9.50
CA VAL A 8 15.43 18.47 8.71
C VAL A 8 16.05 17.30 9.45
N ARG A 9 15.30 16.22 9.60
CA ARG A 9 15.78 14.95 10.20
C ARG A 9 15.79 13.84 9.19
N PHE A 10 16.97 13.28 8.96
CA PHE A 10 17.12 12.08 8.13
C PHE A 10 16.97 10.83 9.00
N LEU A 11 15.91 10.07 8.76
CA LEU A 11 15.67 8.81 9.46
C LEU A 11 16.44 7.67 8.75
N ASN A 12 17.71 7.53 9.11
CA ASN A 12 18.55 6.43 8.67
C ASN A 12 18.35 5.19 9.55
N ASN A 13 18.63 4.00 9.01
CA ASN A 13 18.46 2.75 9.75
C ASN A 13 19.31 2.65 11.03
N SER A 14 20.43 3.37 11.11
CA SER A 14 21.31 3.45 12.29
C SER A 14 20.75 4.25 13.46
N LEU A 15 19.72 5.08 13.20
CA LEU A 15 19.07 5.94 14.21
C LEU A 15 17.77 5.36 14.75
N ILE A 16 17.39 4.14 14.32
CA ILE A 16 16.14 3.51 14.72
C ILE A 16 16.39 2.67 15.98
N ASP A 17 15.58 2.93 17.00
CA ASP A 17 15.64 2.18 18.26
C ASP A 17 15.45 0.67 18.03
N PRO A 18 16.43 -0.16 18.42
CA PRO A 18 16.33 -1.62 18.32
C PRO A 18 15.16 -2.22 19.11
N SER A 19 14.72 -1.58 20.20
CA SER A 19 13.60 -2.03 21.03
C SER A 19 12.25 -2.01 20.29
N LEU A 20 12.13 -1.24 19.19
CA LEU A 20 10.94 -1.17 18.35
C LEU A 20 10.83 -2.36 17.38
N ALA A 21 11.28 -3.54 17.76
CA ALA A 21 11.27 -4.72 16.92
C ALA A 21 9.85 -5.14 16.50
N LEU A 22 9.77 -5.83 15.37
CA LEU A 22 8.55 -6.47 14.90
C LEU A 22 8.22 -7.65 15.85
N GLU A 23 7.07 -7.60 16.48
CA GLU A 23 6.50 -8.74 17.19
C GLU A 23 5.85 -9.68 16.19
N PRO A 24 6.27 -10.94 16.14
CA PRO A 24 5.72 -11.89 15.18
C PRO A 24 4.29 -12.26 15.57
N MET A 25 3.40 -12.33 14.60
CA MET A 25 2.09 -12.95 14.77
C MET A 25 2.26 -14.45 14.98
N ASP A 26 1.41 -15.03 15.82
CA ASP A 26 1.26 -16.48 15.90
C ASP A 26 0.64 -17.05 14.60
N ALA A 27 0.73 -18.37 14.42
CA ALA A 27 0.29 -18.98 13.18
C ALA A 27 -1.24 -18.88 12.96
N PRO A 28 -2.11 -19.07 13.97
CA PRO A 28 -3.54 -18.85 13.80
C PRO A 28 -3.91 -17.42 13.42
N THR A 29 -3.38 -16.43 14.11
CA THR A 29 -3.62 -15.01 13.81
C THR A 29 -3.15 -14.65 12.40
N LEU A 30 -1.96 -15.13 12.01
CA LEU A 30 -1.45 -14.92 10.66
C LEU A 30 -2.36 -15.53 9.59
N ALA A 31 -2.88 -16.74 9.82
CA ALA A 31 -3.80 -17.40 8.89
C ALA A 31 -5.12 -16.63 8.74
N VAL A 32 -5.66 -16.09 9.83
CA VAL A 32 -6.84 -15.21 9.79
C VAL A 32 -6.56 -13.98 8.91
N HIS A 33 -5.46 -13.28 9.14
CA HIS A 33 -5.11 -12.11 8.34
C HIS A 33 -4.89 -12.47 6.85
N GLN A 34 -4.25 -13.59 6.54
CA GLN A 34 -4.06 -14.02 5.16
C GLN A 34 -5.40 -14.26 4.45
N LYS A 35 -6.37 -14.89 5.13
CA LYS A 35 -7.72 -15.10 4.58
C LYS A 35 -8.49 -13.79 4.44
N LEU A 36 -8.48 -12.96 5.49
CA LEU A 36 -9.23 -11.71 5.56
C LEU A 36 -8.81 -10.69 4.47
N PHE A 37 -7.54 -10.70 4.11
CA PHE A 37 -6.97 -9.80 3.12
C PHE A 37 -6.61 -10.52 1.80
N ASN A 38 -7.18 -11.68 1.57
CA ASN A 38 -7.01 -12.46 0.35
C ASN A 38 -5.54 -12.63 -0.09
N LEU A 39 -4.65 -12.93 0.86
CA LEU A 39 -3.27 -13.32 0.55
C LEU A 39 -3.22 -14.82 0.32
N THR A 40 -3.24 -15.24 -0.93
CA THR A 40 -3.23 -16.65 -1.31
C THR A 40 -1.88 -17.31 -1.06
N ARG A 41 -1.86 -18.66 -0.99
CA ARG A 41 -0.59 -19.41 -0.91
C ARG A 41 0.27 -19.19 -2.15
N GLU A 42 -0.35 -19.12 -3.32
CA GLU A 42 0.34 -18.87 -4.58
C GLU A 42 1.03 -17.51 -4.57
N GLU A 43 0.31 -16.43 -4.23
CA GLU A 43 0.89 -15.08 -4.14
C GLU A 43 2.03 -15.03 -3.12
N ARG A 44 1.81 -15.61 -1.93
CA ARG A 44 2.84 -15.67 -0.89
C ARG A 44 4.12 -16.37 -1.36
N ASP A 45 3.98 -17.54 -2.01
CA ASP A 45 5.10 -18.41 -2.33
C ASP A 45 5.76 -18.08 -3.68
N THR A 46 5.03 -17.50 -4.63
CA THR A 46 5.52 -17.18 -5.97
C THR A 46 5.91 -15.70 -6.10
N VAL A 47 5.12 -14.78 -5.57
CA VAL A 47 5.37 -13.34 -5.71
C VAL A 47 6.16 -12.81 -4.50
N LEU A 48 5.57 -12.88 -3.31
CA LEU A 48 6.13 -12.26 -2.11
C LEU A 48 7.49 -12.86 -1.70
N LYS A 49 7.58 -14.19 -1.70
CA LYS A 49 8.82 -14.89 -1.41
C LYS A 49 9.90 -14.56 -2.44
N TYR A 50 9.57 -14.55 -3.72
CA TYR A 50 10.53 -14.23 -4.78
C TYR A 50 11.05 -12.80 -4.68
N LEU A 51 10.16 -11.82 -4.46
CA LEU A 51 10.55 -10.42 -4.19
C LEU A 51 11.60 -10.32 -3.08
N ALA A 52 11.41 -11.10 -2.02
CA ALA A 52 12.32 -11.07 -0.87
C ALA A 52 13.63 -11.82 -1.14
N GLU A 53 13.62 -12.95 -1.86
CA GLU A 53 14.83 -13.73 -2.16
C GLU A 53 15.68 -13.12 -3.28
N ALA A 54 15.04 -12.64 -4.35
CA ALA A 54 15.69 -12.14 -5.55
C ALA A 54 15.89 -10.61 -5.57
N GLU A 55 15.25 -9.89 -4.64
CA GLU A 55 15.24 -8.42 -4.62
C GLU A 55 14.75 -7.81 -5.94
N SER A 56 13.80 -8.48 -6.57
CA SER A 56 13.19 -8.08 -7.84
C SER A 56 11.80 -8.72 -7.98
N GLU A 57 10.98 -8.16 -8.85
CA GLU A 57 9.68 -8.75 -9.18
C GLU A 57 9.84 -10.15 -9.79
N ALA A 58 8.89 -11.02 -9.47
CA ALA A 58 8.73 -12.27 -10.20
C ALA A 58 8.36 -11.95 -11.65
N THR A 59 9.03 -12.59 -12.58
CA THR A 59 8.72 -12.46 -14.01
C THR A 59 7.97 -13.68 -14.47
N GLY A 60 6.84 -13.47 -15.14
CA GLY A 60 6.11 -14.50 -15.86
C GLY A 60 6.57 -14.59 -17.31
N SER A 61 6.08 -15.58 -18.01
CA SER A 61 6.14 -15.65 -19.46
C SER A 61 5.04 -14.75 -20.07
N MET A 62 4.80 -14.87 -21.32
CA MET A 62 3.99 -14.05 -22.19
C MET A 62 2.53 -13.84 -21.73
N GLY A 63 2.19 -12.62 -21.35
CA GLY A 63 0.83 -12.19 -21.16
C GLY A 63 0.18 -12.66 -19.84
N ASP A 64 -0.99 -12.13 -19.61
CA ASP A 64 -1.90 -12.48 -18.51
C ASP A 64 -3.27 -12.71 -19.15
N ASP A 65 -3.76 -13.92 -19.08
CA ASP A 65 -5.03 -14.38 -19.68
C ASP A 65 -6.13 -14.60 -18.64
N THR A 66 -5.85 -14.24 -17.37
CA THR A 66 -6.89 -14.26 -16.34
C THR A 66 -7.96 -13.21 -16.61
N PRO A 67 -9.22 -13.46 -16.25
CA PRO A 67 -10.27 -12.45 -16.37
C PRO A 67 -9.89 -11.15 -15.67
N VAL A 68 -10.26 -10.00 -16.24
CA VAL A 68 -10.19 -8.73 -15.51
C VAL A 68 -11.03 -8.83 -14.24
N ALA A 69 -10.64 -8.10 -13.18
CA ALA A 69 -11.19 -8.27 -11.84
C ALA A 69 -12.73 -8.28 -11.80
N VAL A 70 -13.37 -7.35 -12.51
CA VAL A 70 -14.84 -7.23 -12.58
C VAL A 70 -15.54 -8.44 -13.23
N MET A 71 -14.81 -9.24 -14.02
CA MET A 71 -15.34 -10.43 -14.71
C MET A 71 -14.95 -11.74 -14.03
N SER A 72 -14.16 -11.67 -12.96
CA SER A 72 -13.75 -12.83 -12.19
C SER A 72 -14.89 -13.35 -11.32
N SER A 73 -15.01 -14.68 -11.21
CA SER A 73 -15.90 -15.34 -10.25
C SER A 73 -15.28 -15.48 -8.84
N LYS A 74 -14.06 -15.05 -8.68
CA LYS A 74 -13.31 -15.10 -7.41
C LYS A 74 -13.09 -13.70 -6.87
N PRO A 75 -13.02 -13.51 -5.54
CA PRO A 75 -12.65 -12.23 -4.96
C PRO A 75 -11.28 -11.77 -5.48
N ARG A 76 -11.22 -10.57 -6.01
CA ARG A 76 -10.00 -9.96 -6.53
C ARG A 76 -9.60 -8.77 -5.67
N SER A 77 -8.31 -8.54 -5.56
CA SER A 77 -7.85 -7.33 -4.88
C SER A 77 -8.32 -6.08 -5.60
N LEU A 78 -8.68 -5.03 -4.86
CA LEU A 78 -9.07 -3.76 -5.49
C LEU A 78 -7.97 -3.20 -6.40
N TYR A 79 -6.70 -3.50 -6.13
CA TYR A 79 -5.59 -3.11 -7.00
C TYR A 79 -5.69 -3.69 -8.41
N ASP A 80 -6.35 -4.82 -8.59
CA ASP A 80 -6.51 -5.49 -9.89
C ASP A 80 -7.47 -4.74 -10.84
N TYR A 81 -8.25 -3.80 -10.32
CA TYR A 81 -9.09 -2.90 -11.11
C TYR A 81 -8.30 -1.73 -11.72
N PHE A 82 -7.04 -1.55 -11.31
CA PHE A 82 -6.20 -0.44 -11.76
C PHE A 82 -5.14 -0.89 -12.73
N ARG A 83 -4.96 -0.12 -13.80
CA ARG A 83 -3.88 -0.29 -14.78
C ARG A 83 -3.12 1.02 -14.88
N GLN A 84 -1.82 0.95 -15.05
CA GLN A 84 -1.04 2.15 -15.35
C GLN A 84 -1.43 2.67 -16.72
N ALA A 85 -1.73 3.96 -16.83
CA ALA A 85 -1.98 4.61 -18.09
C ALA A 85 -0.72 4.58 -18.97
N PHE A 86 -0.90 4.57 -20.29
CA PHE A 86 0.22 4.69 -21.20
C PHE A 86 0.85 6.08 -21.08
N ALA A 87 2.16 6.13 -20.83
CA ALA A 87 2.91 7.37 -20.77
C ALA A 87 3.73 7.52 -22.05
N GLN A 88 3.37 8.50 -22.86
CA GLN A 88 4.18 8.88 -24.01
C GLN A 88 5.23 9.89 -23.56
N VAL A 89 6.49 9.46 -23.51
CA VAL A 89 7.63 10.27 -23.07
C VAL A 89 8.51 10.66 -24.26
N THR A 90 9.21 11.80 -24.14
CA THR A 90 10.09 12.33 -25.21
C THR A 90 11.34 11.47 -25.41
N ASN A 91 11.82 10.82 -24.35
CA ASN A 91 13.00 9.96 -24.39
C ASN A 91 12.62 8.54 -23.99
N PRO A 92 13.34 7.51 -24.49
CA PRO A 92 13.11 6.14 -24.05
C PRO A 92 13.38 6.00 -22.53
N PRO A 93 12.76 4.99 -21.87
CA PRO A 93 13.01 4.70 -20.46
C PRO A 93 14.50 4.52 -20.17
N ILE A 94 14.93 4.98 -19.01
CA ILE A 94 16.29 4.77 -18.53
C ILE A 94 16.51 3.26 -18.29
N ASP A 95 17.71 2.77 -18.59
CA ASP A 95 18.08 1.39 -18.34
C ASP A 95 18.11 1.07 -16.83
N SER A 96 17.88 -0.19 -16.48
CA SER A 96 17.75 -0.65 -15.10
C SER A 96 18.99 -0.42 -14.22
N LEU A 97 20.16 -0.21 -14.82
CA LEU A 97 21.39 0.06 -14.08
C LEU A 97 21.50 1.53 -13.67
N ARG A 98 20.88 2.42 -14.43
CA ARG A 98 20.92 3.88 -14.20
C ARG A 98 19.69 4.40 -13.44
N GLU A 99 18.58 3.64 -13.38
CA GLU A 99 17.36 4.06 -12.69
C GLU A 99 17.63 4.63 -11.29
N GLN A 100 18.46 3.97 -10.49
CA GLN A 100 18.80 4.41 -9.14
C GLN A 100 19.59 5.73 -9.06
N ARG A 101 20.21 6.15 -10.16
CA ARG A 101 20.96 7.42 -10.24
C ARG A 101 20.11 8.58 -10.72
N VAL A 102 19.08 8.30 -11.51
CA VAL A 102 18.21 9.29 -12.14
C VAL A 102 16.93 9.48 -11.37
N MET A 103 16.33 8.40 -10.85
CA MET A 103 15.08 8.42 -10.10
C MET A 103 15.32 8.41 -8.60
N SER A 104 14.46 9.12 -7.87
CA SER A 104 14.52 9.22 -6.42
C SER A 104 13.21 8.76 -5.77
N LEU A 105 13.32 7.83 -4.83
CA LEU A 105 12.25 7.44 -3.92
C LEU A 105 12.31 8.18 -2.58
N MET A 106 13.15 9.22 -2.49
CA MET A 106 13.25 10.04 -1.29
C MET A 106 11.89 10.65 -0.99
N THR A 107 11.42 10.43 0.21
CA THR A 107 10.09 10.84 0.66
C THR A 107 10.22 11.78 1.84
N GLN A 108 9.46 12.84 1.85
CA GLN A 108 9.45 13.83 2.91
C GLN A 108 8.12 13.80 3.65
N LEU A 109 8.19 13.78 4.98
CA LEU A 109 7.05 13.98 5.85
C LEU A 109 7.20 15.39 6.47
N GLY A 110 6.19 16.22 6.31
CA GLY A 110 6.18 17.59 6.76
C GLY A 110 5.05 18.36 6.07
N ARG A 111 4.80 19.58 6.50
CA ARG A 111 3.86 20.45 5.78
C ARG A 111 4.46 20.94 4.48
N GLU A 112 3.71 20.90 3.42
CA GLU A 112 4.04 21.65 2.23
C GLU A 112 3.92 23.15 2.52
N CYS A 113 4.82 23.91 1.94
CA CYS A 113 4.97 25.33 2.27
C CYS A 113 4.49 26.21 1.15
N ASN A 114 4.09 27.42 1.52
CA ASN A 114 4.00 28.51 0.55
C ASN A 114 5.43 28.83 0.06
N VAL A 115 5.69 28.56 -1.22
CA VAL A 115 7.02 28.78 -1.84
C VAL A 115 7.45 30.25 -1.85
N PHE A 116 6.50 31.16 -1.67
CA PHE A 116 6.75 32.60 -1.59
C PHE A 116 7.02 33.10 -0.17
N GLU A 117 6.91 32.22 0.85
CA GLU A 117 7.16 32.57 2.24
C GLU A 117 8.38 31.82 2.79
N ALA A 118 9.34 32.52 3.35
CA ALA A 118 10.49 31.90 4.00
C ALA A 118 10.28 31.88 5.52
N ALA A 119 9.95 30.70 6.09
CA ALA A 119 9.76 30.53 7.53
C ALA A 119 10.47 29.30 8.08
N PRO A 120 11.03 29.34 9.32
CA PRO A 120 11.72 28.21 9.94
C PRO A 120 10.84 26.97 10.09
N ARG A 121 9.54 27.15 10.29
CA ARG A 121 8.58 26.04 10.44
C ARG A 121 8.55 25.08 9.25
N TYR A 122 8.88 25.57 8.06
CA TYR A 122 8.92 24.77 6.83
C TYR A 122 10.13 23.85 6.71
N ALA A 123 11.14 24.08 7.54
CA ALA A 123 12.29 23.19 7.62
C ALA A 123 12.07 21.97 8.54
N ARG A 124 10.93 21.90 9.25
CA ARG A 124 10.59 20.73 10.08
C ARG A 124 10.09 19.58 9.19
N GLN A 125 11.02 18.75 8.78
CA GLN A 125 10.75 17.64 7.89
C GLN A 125 11.51 16.38 8.33
N ILE A 126 10.85 15.23 8.22
CA ILE A 126 11.50 13.91 8.27
C ILE A 126 11.77 13.48 6.84
N VAL A 127 13.00 13.15 6.54
CA VAL A 127 13.41 12.64 5.23
C VAL A 127 13.67 11.15 5.32
N LEU A 128 12.99 10.40 4.47
CA LEU A 128 13.08 8.96 4.31
C LEU A 128 13.71 8.63 2.96
N ASN A 129 14.54 7.59 2.90
CA ASN A 129 15.13 7.12 1.64
C ASN A 129 14.13 6.44 0.70
N SER A 130 12.91 6.19 1.17
CA SER A 130 11.87 5.46 0.43
C SER A 130 10.54 5.60 1.16
N PRO A 131 9.40 5.59 0.45
CA PRO A 131 8.07 5.58 1.06
C PRO A 131 7.71 4.24 1.72
N ILE A 132 8.56 3.21 1.59
CA ILE A 132 8.30 1.88 2.15
C ILE A 132 8.86 1.81 3.56
N LEU A 133 7.97 1.72 4.54
CA LEU A 133 8.34 1.74 5.96
C LEU A 133 8.53 0.32 6.50
N SER A 134 9.54 0.15 7.35
CA SER A 134 9.57 -0.97 8.29
C SER A 134 8.74 -0.65 9.53
N GLN A 135 8.34 -1.67 10.28
CA GLN A 135 7.64 -1.50 11.55
C GLN A 135 8.38 -0.53 12.49
N ARG A 136 9.69 -0.70 12.63
CA ARG A 136 10.51 0.17 13.46
C ARG A 136 10.46 1.63 13.01
N LYS A 137 10.58 1.87 11.70
CA LYS A 137 10.50 3.24 11.17
C LYS A 137 9.15 3.86 11.44
N LEU A 138 8.07 3.12 11.24
CA LEU A 138 6.72 3.60 11.52
C LEU A 138 6.59 3.98 13.00
N LYS A 139 6.90 3.06 13.93
CA LYS A 139 6.84 3.31 15.37
C LYS A 139 7.71 4.53 15.77
N GLN A 140 8.91 4.64 15.19
CA GLN A 140 9.80 5.78 15.44
C GLN A 140 9.17 7.10 14.98
N ILE A 141 8.55 7.14 13.79
CA ILE A 141 7.87 8.35 13.27
C ILE A 141 6.74 8.74 14.20
N LEU A 142 5.89 7.80 14.59
CA LEU A 142 4.73 8.04 15.46
C LEU A 142 5.15 8.47 16.88
N SER A 143 6.33 8.06 17.36
CA SER A 143 6.85 8.46 18.69
C SER A 143 7.51 9.83 18.72
N MET A 144 7.73 10.48 17.56
CA MET A 144 8.44 11.78 17.47
C MET A 144 7.50 12.95 17.77
N ALA A 145 7.16 13.17 19.02
CA ALA A 145 6.26 14.23 19.48
C ALA A 145 6.71 15.66 19.08
N ASP A 146 8.02 15.88 18.95
CA ASP A 146 8.60 17.17 18.57
C ASP A 146 8.52 17.45 17.05
N PHE A 147 8.18 16.44 16.25
CA PHE A 147 7.96 16.59 14.82
C PHE A 147 6.54 17.10 14.52
N GLY A 148 5.52 16.57 15.20
CA GLY A 148 4.12 16.92 15.03
C GLY A 148 3.20 15.84 15.61
N SER A 149 1.92 16.20 15.73
CA SER A 149 0.88 15.25 16.15
C SER A 149 0.50 14.29 15.00
N HIS A 150 0.02 13.13 15.37
CA HIS A 150 -0.64 12.21 14.46
C HIS A 150 -2.04 11.87 14.96
N VAL A 151 -2.92 11.54 14.05
CA VAL A 151 -4.21 10.90 14.32
C VAL A 151 -4.16 9.49 13.75
N GLU A 152 -4.50 8.50 14.55
CA GLU A 152 -4.70 7.12 14.10
C GLU A 152 -6.17 6.91 13.76
N ILE A 153 -6.43 6.48 12.54
CA ILE A 153 -7.77 6.15 12.04
C ILE A 153 -7.77 4.65 11.73
N ASP A 154 -8.51 3.89 12.55
CA ASP A 154 -8.80 2.48 12.29
C ASP A 154 -9.76 2.39 11.10
N ILE A 155 -9.28 1.83 9.98
CA ILE A 155 -10.10 1.64 8.80
C ILE A 155 -10.89 0.32 8.81
N ASN A 156 -10.91 -0.39 9.93
CA ASN A 156 -11.89 -1.43 10.17
C ASN A 156 -13.18 -0.78 10.73
N TYR A 157 -14.32 -1.20 10.22
CA TYR A 157 -15.62 -0.67 10.63
C TYR A 157 -16.52 -1.80 11.16
N PRO A 158 -17.46 -1.49 12.07
CA PRO A 158 -18.38 -2.49 12.60
C PRO A 158 -19.24 -3.12 11.49
N GLU A 159 -19.59 -4.39 11.61
CA GLU A 159 -20.50 -5.05 10.65
C GLU A 159 -21.89 -4.37 10.55
N SER A 160 -22.31 -3.61 11.55
CA SER A 160 -23.55 -2.83 11.54
C SER A 160 -23.48 -1.53 10.73
N GLU A 161 -22.28 -1.10 10.34
CA GLU A 161 -22.03 0.10 9.52
C GLU A 161 -21.85 -0.33 8.06
N GLN A 162 -22.25 0.52 7.11
CA GLN A 162 -22.00 0.34 5.69
C GLN A 162 -20.65 0.96 5.30
N LEU A 163 -20.01 0.43 4.26
CA LEU A 163 -18.71 0.89 3.78
C LEU A 163 -18.70 2.39 3.45
N GLU A 164 -19.76 2.89 2.81
CA GLU A 164 -19.86 4.31 2.46
C GLU A 164 -19.88 5.22 3.68
N ALA A 165 -20.64 4.83 4.73
CA ALA A 165 -20.70 5.57 5.99
C ALA A 165 -19.37 5.51 6.72
N ALA A 166 -18.69 4.38 6.70
CA ALA A 166 -17.36 4.23 7.26
C ALA A 166 -16.33 5.14 6.56
N LEU A 167 -16.35 5.18 5.22
CA LEU A 167 -15.48 6.08 4.45
C LEU A 167 -15.74 7.56 4.78
N GLU A 168 -17.02 7.95 4.94
CA GLU A 168 -17.36 9.32 5.34
C GLU A 168 -16.79 9.64 6.72
N ARG A 169 -16.96 8.74 7.68
CA ARG A 169 -16.41 8.87 9.03
C ARG A 169 -14.89 9.03 9.03
N PHE A 170 -14.15 8.21 8.22
CA PHE A 170 -12.70 8.35 8.09
C PHE A 170 -12.30 9.73 7.52
N CYS A 171 -13.05 10.22 6.54
CA CYS A 171 -12.82 11.53 5.95
C CYS A 171 -13.02 12.66 6.97
N GLN A 172 -14.10 12.61 7.75
CA GLN A 172 -14.41 13.59 8.79
C GLN A 172 -13.34 13.59 9.90
N GLN A 173 -12.95 12.41 10.40
CA GLN A 173 -11.89 12.29 11.39
C GLN A 173 -10.56 12.87 10.90
N ALA A 174 -10.21 12.64 9.63
CA ALA A 174 -9.01 13.19 9.02
C ALA A 174 -9.11 14.72 8.90
N GLU A 175 -10.24 15.24 8.45
CA GLU A 175 -10.47 16.67 8.30
C GLU A 175 -10.38 17.40 9.64
N GLU A 176 -11.09 16.94 10.65
CA GLU A 176 -11.08 17.52 12.00
C GLU A 176 -9.64 17.56 12.55
N ALA A 177 -8.93 16.43 12.49
CA ALA A 177 -7.56 16.37 12.98
C ALA A 177 -6.63 17.35 12.23
N VAL A 178 -6.75 17.44 10.90
CA VAL A 178 -5.89 18.35 10.12
C VAL A 178 -6.23 19.82 10.38
N ARG A 179 -7.50 20.16 10.58
CA ARG A 179 -7.92 21.52 10.99
C ARG A 179 -7.36 21.90 12.36
N ASP A 180 -7.26 20.92 13.28
CA ASP A 180 -6.63 21.09 14.60
C ASP A 180 -5.09 21.10 14.55
N GLY A 181 -4.51 21.01 13.34
CA GLY A 181 -3.07 21.14 13.13
C GLY A 181 -2.30 19.83 13.09
N THR A 182 -2.97 18.67 13.09
CA THR A 182 -2.33 17.36 12.94
C THR A 182 -1.56 17.26 11.62
N LEU A 183 -0.35 16.74 11.72
CA LEU A 183 0.56 16.62 10.57
C LEU A 183 0.48 15.25 9.89
N LEU A 184 0.24 14.20 10.65
CA LEU A 184 0.19 12.83 10.13
C LEU A 184 -1.21 12.24 10.32
N VAL A 185 -1.88 11.93 9.22
CA VAL A 185 -3.07 11.08 9.18
C VAL A 185 -2.57 9.65 8.98
N PHE A 186 -2.68 8.85 10.03
CA PHE A 186 -2.23 7.46 10.05
C PHE A 186 -3.43 6.53 9.89
N LEU A 187 -3.54 5.90 8.72
CA LEU A 187 -4.58 4.92 8.42
C LEU A 187 -4.05 3.51 8.69
N THR A 188 -4.78 2.70 9.44
CA THR A 188 -4.38 1.32 9.74
C THR A 188 -5.55 0.34 9.66
N ASP A 189 -5.32 -0.82 9.02
CA ASP A 189 -6.26 -1.96 9.00
C ASP A 189 -5.86 -3.06 9.99
N ARG A 190 -4.90 -2.81 10.86
CA ARG A 190 -4.33 -3.82 11.76
C ARG A 190 -5.29 -4.31 12.85
N HIS A 191 -6.24 -3.50 13.28
CA HIS A 191 -7.12 -3.78 14.42
C HIS A 191 -8.33 -4.63 14.04
N THR A 192 -8.05 -5.78 13.40
CA THR A 192 -9.07 -6.73 12.96
C THR A 192 -9.76 -7.42 14.14
N ALA A 193 -11.06 -7.66 14.02
CA ALA A 193 -11.85 -8.40 14.99
C ALA A 193 -12.99 -9.14 14.26
N PRO A 194 -13.58 -10.21 14.85
CA PRO A 194 -14.66 -10.97 14.22
C PRO A 194 -15.89 -10.15 13.82
N ASN A 195 -16.16 -9.06 14.51
CA ASN A 195 -17.30 -8.16 14.29
C ASN A 195 -16.92 -6.89 13.51
N LYS A 196 -15.76 -6.88 12.89
CA LYS A 196 -15.27 -5.74 12.08
C LYS A 196 -14.95 -6.17 10.65
N VAL A 197 -15.26 -5.29 9.71
CA VAL A 197 -14.94 -5.42 8.30
C VAL A 197 -13.83 -4.43 7.95
N PRO A 198 -12.70 -4.85 7.40
CA PRO A 198 -11.67 -3.92 6.96
C PRO A 198 -12.08 -3.22 5.65
N ALA A 199 -12.10 -1.90 5.63
CA ALA A 199 -12.15 -1.19 4.35
C ALA A 199 -10.82 -1.39 3.61
N HIS A 200 -10.90 -1.60 2.29
CA HIS A 200 -9.66 -1.75 1.52
C HIS A 200 -8.83 -0.46 1.59
N ALA A 201 -7.54 -0.59 1.92
CA ALA A 201 -6.66 0.56 2.18
C ALA A 201 -6.63 1.58 1.02
N LEU A 202 -6.73 1.11 -0.24
CA LEU A 202 -6.74 1.99 -1.40
C LEU A 202 -8.01 2.86 -1.44
N LEU A 203 -9.19 2.32 -1.06
CA LEU A 203 -10.43 3.12 -0.94
C LEU A 203 -10.30 4.19 0.14
N ALA A 204 -9.85 3.79 1.33
CA ALA A 204 -9.69 4.72 2.44
C ALA A 204 -8.69 5.83 2.13
N VAL A 205 -7.54 5.49 1.52
CA VAL A 205 -6.54 6.47 1.07
C VAL A 205 -7.13 7.41 0.04
N GLY A 206 -7.78 6.87 -1.00
CA GLY A 206 -8.37 7.67 -2.07
C GLY A 206 -9.46 8.60 -1.54
N ALA A 207 -10.39 8.10 -0.73
CA ALA A 207 -11.48 8.90 -0.14
C ALA A 207 -10.93 10.05 0.72
N VAL A 208 -10.02 9.74 1.67
CA VAL A 208 -9.40 10.75 2.55
C VAL A 208 -8.59 11.77 1.74
N HIS A 209 -7.80 11.30 0.77
CA HIS A 209 -7.03 12.19 -0.10
C HIS A 209 -7.92 13.16 -0.88
N GLN A 210 -8.98 12.66 -1.52
CA GLN A 210 -9.90 13.48 -2.29
C GLN A 210 -10.70 14.45 -1.40
N HIS A 211 -11.14 13.98 -0.24
CA HIS A 211 -11.85 14.81 0.73
C HIS A 211 -10.98 15.97 1.22
N LEU A 212 -9.75 15.70 1.65
CA LEU A 212 -8.81 16.74 2.09
C LEU A 212 -8.41 17.68 0.95
N THR A 213 -8.35 17.18 -0.29
CA THR A 213 -8.06 18.00 -1.47
C THR A 213 -9.21 18.98 -1.76
N ARG A 214 -10.45 18.51 -1.77
CA ARG A 214 -11.65 19.36 -1.98
C ARG A 214 -11.77 20.45 -0.92
N ASN A 215 -11.34 20.15 0.31
CA ASN A 215 -11.36 21.10 1.42
C ASN A 215 -10.10 22.00 1.53
N GLY A 216 -9.15 21.89 0.59
CA GLY A 216 -7.91 22.66 0.60
C GLY A 216 -6.93 22.32 1.74
N LEU A 217 -7.07 21.15 2.35
CA LEU A 217 -6.30 20.71 3.53
C LEU A 217 -5.16 19.73 3.20
N ARG A 218 -5.16 19.17 1.98
CA ARG A 218 -4.24 18.06 1.63
C ARG A 218 -2.76 18.43 1.80
N ALA A 219 -2.36 19.66 1.51
CA ALA A 219 -0.99 20.14 1.66
C ALA A 219 -0.55 20.33 3.12
N ALA A 220 -1.50 20.37 4.06
CA ALA A 220 -1.21 20.56 5.48
C ALA A 220 -0.80 19.28 6.22
N CYS A 221 -0.99 18.09 5.61
CA CYS A 221 -0.75 16.79 6.26
C CYS A 221 -0.11 15.77 5.32
N ASN A 222 0.31 14.67 5.91
CA ASN A 222 0.79 13.48 5.21
C ASN A 222 -0.09 12.28 5.56
N ILE A 223 -0.41 11.45 4.57
CA ILE A 223 -1.16 10.20 4.77
C ILE A 223 -0.15 9.07 4.86
N VAL A 224 -0.05 8.45 6.03
CA VAL A 224 0.78 7.27 6.28
C VAL A 224 -0.13 6.07 6.44
N VAL A 225 0.18 4.98 5.77
CA VAL A 225 -0.70 3.81 5.70
C VAL A 225 0.01 2.58 6.24
N GLU A 226 -0.58 1.93 7.22
CA GLU A 226 -0.21 0.59 7.66
C GLU A 226 -1.28 -0.39 7.18
N THR A 227 -0.91 -1.33 6.30
CA THR A 227 -1.91 -2.19 5.66
C THR A 227 -1.43 -3.60 5.38
N ALA A 228 -2.38 -4.53 5.43
CA ALA A 228 -2.20 -5.90 4.98
C ALA A 228 -2.23 -6.05 3.46
N THR A 229 -2.85 -5.10 2.74
CA THR A 229 -3.15 -5.24 1.32
C THR A 229 -1.95 -4.95 0.42
N ALA A 230 -0.97 -4.14 0.86
CA ALA A 230 0.20 -3.77 0.05
C ALA A 230 1.27 -4.88 0.07
N ARG A 231 1.55 -5.49 -1.09
CA ARG A 231 2.45 -6.65 -1.17
C ARG A 231 3.47 -6.60 -2.29
N ASP A 232 3.13 -6.03 -3.44
CA ASP A 232 3.98 -5.92 -4.62
C ASP A 232 4.13 -4.47 -5.10
N PRO A 233 5.04 -4.15 -6.04
CA PRO A 233 5.25 -2.78 -6.50
C PRO A 233 4.02 -2.08 -7.07
N HIS A 234 3.09 -2.81 -7.71
CA HIS A 234 1.86 -2.24 -8.24
C HIS A 234 0.95 -1.72 -7.11
N HIS A 235 0.79 -2.48 -6.03
CA HIS A 235 0.02 -2.06 -4.85
C HIS A 235 0.58 -0.78 -4.23
N PHE A 236 1.90 -0.69 -4.09
CA PHE A 236 2.55 0.54 -3.60
C PHE A 236 2.38 1.70 -4.57
N ALA A 237 2.48 1.45 -5.88
CA ALA A 237 2.27 2.48 -6.89
C ALA A 237 0.84 3.03 -6.83
N CYS A 238 -0.18 2.18 -6.70
CA CYS A 238 -1.56 2.61 -6.52
C CYS A 238 -1.74 3.46 -5.26
N LEU A 239 -1.29 2.98 -4.10
CA LEU A 239 -1.43 3.72 -2.84
C LEU A 239 -0.76 5.10 -2.91
N ILE A 240 0.47 5.17 -3.43
CA ILE A 240 1.20 6.43 -3.57
C ILE A 240 0.52 7.32 -4.62
N GLY A 241 0.15 6.77 -5.76
CA GLY A 241 -0.53 7.49 -6.83
C GLY A 241 -1.83 8.14 -6.39
N PHE A 242 -2.57 7.48 -5.50
CA PHE A 242 -3.83 7.98 -4.95
C PHE A 242 -3.67 8.70 -3.59
N GLY A 243 -2.46 9.03 -3.17
CA GLY A 243 -2.24 10.03 -2.12
C GLY A 243 -1.47 9.58 -0.89
N ALA A 244 -1.12 8.30 -0.73
CA ALA A 244 -0.29 7.87 0.38
C ALA A 244 1.12 8.49 0.28
N THR A 245 1.63 9.03 1.39
CA THR A 245 2.99 9.55 1.48
C THR A 245 3.97 8.43 1.80
N ALA A 246 3.59 7.51 2.68
CA ALA A 246 4.41 6.36 3.03
C ALA A 246 3.51 5.17 3.42
N VAL A 247 4.02 3.95 3.20
CA VAL A 247 3.27 2.70 3.38
C VAL A 247 4.08 1.69 4.19
N GLN A 248 3.44 1.07 5.17
CA GLN A 248 3.97 -0.03 5.96
C GLN A 248 3.17 -1.31 5.69
N PRO A 249 3.74 -2.29 4.99
CA PRO A 249 3.06 -3.53 4.61
C PRO A 249 3.22 -4.61 5.68
N TYR A 250 2.47 -4.53 6.77
CA TYR A 250 2.71 -5.41 7.93
C TYR A 250 2.50 -6.89 7.61
N LEU A 251 1.45 -7.25 6.86
CA LEU A 251 1.16 -8.65 6.56
C LEU A 251 2.22 -9.29 5.66
N ALA A 252 2.77 -8.51 4.72
CA ALA A 252 3.89 -8.96 3.90
C ALA A 252 5.11 -9.32 4.79
N TYR A 253 5.47 -8.46 5.74
CA TYR A 253 6.55 -8.74 6.67
C TYR A 253 6.27 -9.95 7.57
N GLN A 254 5.04 -10.08 8.10
CA GLN A 254 4.64 -11.22 8.94
C GLN A 254 4.68 -12.53 8.17
N SER A 255 4.17 -12.52 6.94
CA SER A 255 4.18 -13.70 6.07
C SER A 255 5.61 -14.14 5.70
N LEU A 256 6.48 -13.19 5.36
CA LEU A 256 7.90 -13.47 5.10
C LEU A 256 8.63 -14.00 6.34
N LEU A 257 8.37 -13.42 7.51
CA LEU A 257 8.94 -13.90 8.77
C LEU A 257 8.50 -15.34 9.09
N SER A 258 7.24 -15.66 8.83
CA SER A 258 6.71 -17.03 8.96
C SER A 258 7.42 -18.01 8.02
N LEU A 259 7.68 -17.61 6.77
CA LEU A 259 8.43 -18.45 5.81
C LEU A 259 9.90 -18.68 6.25
N VAL A 260 10.54 -17.66 6.82
CA VAL A 260 11.90 -17.80 7.40
C VAL A 260 11.91 -18.79 8.56
N ARG A 261 10.96 -18.66 9.49
CA ARG A 261 10.83 -19.55 10.65
C ARG A 261 10.51 -20.98 10.25
N GLY A 262 9.68 -21.15 9.23
CA GLY A 262 9.35 -22.47 8.66
C GLY A 262 10.44 -23.08 7.77
N GLY A 263 11.61 -22.44 7.63
CA GLY A 263 12.71 -22.93 6.80
C GLY A 263 12.42 -22.93 5.29
N ARG A 264 11.40 -22.19 4.84
CA ARG A 264 10.94 -22.18 3.43
C ARG A 264 11.67 -21.13 2.57
N ILE A 265 12.48 -20.26 3.18
CA ILE A 265 13.33 -19.26 2.51
C ILE A 265 14.79 -19.72 2.63
N LYS A 266 15.55 -19.64 1.53
CA LYS A 266 16.95 -20.00 1.49
C LYS A 266 17.75 -19.18 2.51
N ARG A 267 18.55 -19.86 3.33
CA ARG A 267 19.31 -19.33 4.49
C ARG A 267 20.46 -18.34 4.17
N ARG A 268 20.45 -17.68 3.04
CA ARG A 268 21.44 -16.61 2.81
C ARG A 268 21.17 -15.35 3.67
N PHE A 269 20.07 -15.35 4.39
CA PHE A 269 19.68 -14.29 5.31
C PHE A 269 19.93 -14.79 6.74
N GLY A 270 20.98 -14.27 7.37
CA GLY A 270 21.39 -14.68 8.72
C GLY A 270 20.39 -14.28 9.80
N GLU A 271 19.66 -13.19 9.59
CA GLU A 271 18.69 -12.66 10.53
C GLU A 271 17.31 -12.38 9.90
N PRO A 272 16.20 -12.54 10.66
CA PRO A 272 14.85 -12.25 10.17
C PRO A 272 14.65 -10.84 9.63
N MET A 273 15.42 -9.86 10.11
CA MET A 273 15.37 -8.48 9.62
C MET A 273 15.93 -8.31 8.21
N GLU A 274 16.83 -9.17 7.79
CA GLU A 274 17.43 -9.08 6.45
C GLU A 274 16.43 -9.39 5.37
N ILE A 275 15.51 -10.32 5.61
CA ILE A 275 14.46 -10.65 4.64
C ILE A 275 13.56 -9.43 4.37
N GLY A 276 13.21 -8.67 5.42
CA GLY A 276 12.43 -7.44 5.27
C GLY A 276 13.21 -6.34 4.52
N ARG A 277 14.53 -6.27 4.67
CA ARG A 277 15.38 -5.35 3.89
C ARG A 277 15.43 -5.76 2.42
N SER A 278 15.59 -7.04 2.13
CA SER A 278 15.60 -7.58 0.77
C SER A 278 14.25 -7.37 0.08
N TYR A 279 13.14 -7.66 0.74
CA TYR A 279 11.81 -7.36 0.24
C TYR A 279 11.66 -5.87 -0.13
N ARG A 280 12.04 -4.95 0.77
CA ARG A 280 12.01 -3.51 0.47
C ARG A 280 12.90 -3.13 -0.73
N ARG A 281 14.05 -3.79 -0.92
CA ARG A 281 14.88 -3.58 -2.11
C ARG A 281 14.17 -4.02 -3.38
N GLY A 282 13.47 -5.15 -3.34
CA GLY A 282 12.62 -5.63 -4.45
C GLY A 282 11.52 -4.63 -4.82
N ILE A 283 10.74 -4.18 -3.83
CA ILE A 283 9.70 -3.17 -4.06
C ILE A 283 10.30 -1.85 -4.61
N ARG A 284 11.41 -1.37 -4.02
CA ARG A 284 12.09 -0.16 -4.51
C ARG A 284 12.51 -0.28 -5.96
N LYS A 285 13.04 -1.43 -6.36
CA LYS A 285 13.45 -1.69 -7.75
C LYS A 285 12.25 -1.65 -8.70
N GLY A 286 11.12 -2.25 -8.31
CA GLY A 286 9.88 -2.19 -9.08
C GLY A 286 9.35 -0.75 -9.22
N LEU A 287 9.31 0.03 -8.13
CA LEU A 287 8.90 1.43 -8.18
C LEU A 287 9.81 2.29 -9.06
N LEU A 288 11.13 2.11 -8.99
CA LEU A 288 12.07 2.83 -9.86
C LEU A 288 11.83 2.51 -11.34
N LYS A 289 11.54 1.25 -11.66
CA LYS A 289 11.18 0.82 -13.02
C LYS A 289 9.87 1.49 -13.49
N ILE A 290 8.86 1.58 -12.62
CA ILE A 290 7.61 2.27 -12.91
C ILE A 290 7.89 3.76 -13.19
N LEU A 291 8.63 4.45 -12.32
CA LEU A 291 9.00 5.85 -12.50
C LEU A 291 9.75 6.07 -13.82
N SER A 292 10.69 5.19 -14.14
CA SER A 292 11.46 5.24 -15.39
C SER A 292 10.54 5.17 -16.61
N LYS A 293 9.57 4.25 -16.63
CA LYS A 293 8.62 4.09 -17.74
C LYS A 293 7.64 5.26 -17.84
N MET A 294 7.28 5.87 -16.71
CA MET A 294 6.40 7.04 -16.67
C MET A 294 7.13 8.37 -16.92
N GLY A 295 8.46 8.36 -17.08
CA GLY A 295 9.25 9.57 -17.26
C GLY A 295 9.30 10.49 -16.04
N ILE A 296 9.10 9.96 -14.83
CA ILE A 296 9.07 10.71 -13.58
C ILE A 296 10.34 10.42 -12.79
N SER A 297 11.05 11.47 -12.39
CA SER A 297 12.32 11.33 -11.66
C SER A 297 12.18 11.28 -10.14
N CYS A 298 11.07 11.73 -9.58
CA CYS A 298 10.87 11.87 -8.12
C CYS A 298 9.52 11.28 -7.70
N ILE A 299 9.50 10.49 -6.64
CA ILE A 299 8.27 9.84 -6.15
C ILE A 299 7.19 10.84 -5.74
N ASP A 300 7.57 12.03 -5.26
CA ASP A 300 6.61 13.06 -4.90
C ASP A 300 5.83 13.58 -6.11
N SER A 301 6.44 13.58 -7.30
CA SER A 301 5.76 13.94 -8.55
C SER A 301 4.87 12.83 -9.10
N TYR A 302 4.98 11.61 -8.56
CA TYR A 302 4.10 10.49 -8.92
C TYR A 302 2.76 10.57 -8.16
N ARG A 303 2.76 11.20 -6.97
CA ARG A 303 1.57 11.33 -6.13
C ARG A 303 0.55 12.27 -6.74
N GLY A 304 -0.68 11.80 -6.95
CA GLY A 304 -1.76 12.59 -7.51
C GLY A 304 -1.60 12.95 -8.99
N ALA A 305 -0.70 12.28 -9.72
CA ALA A 305 -0.40 12.60 -11.11
C ALA A 305 -1.35 11.96 -12.14
N GLN A 306 -2.44 11.31 -11.71
CA GLN A 306 -3.46 10.67 -12.56
C GLN A 306 -2.88 9.69 -13.57
N LEU A 307 -2.02 8.78 -13.10
CA LEU A 307 -1.26 7.86 -13.92
C LEU A 307 -1.92 6.49 -14.10
N PHE A 308 -3.17 6.36 -13.70
CA PHE A 308 -3.93 5.11 -13.77
C PHE A 308 -5.17 5.26 -14.62
N GLU A 309 -5.64 4.13 -15.13
CA GLU A 309 -7.01 3.94 -15.61
C GLU A 309 -7.66 2.82 -14.79
N ILE A 310 -8.97 2.89 -14.69
CA ILE A 310 -9.80 1.93 -13.95
C ILE A 310 -10.58 1.07 -14.95
N VAL A 311 -10.72 -0.22 -14.62
CA VAL A 311 -11.50 -1.18 -15.38
C VAL A 311 -12.44 -1.89 -14.43
N GLY A 312 -13.74 -1.53 -14.50
CA GLY A 312 -14.79 -2.25 -13.81
C GLY A 312 -15.15 -1.77 -12.40
N LEU A 313 -14.92 -0.49 -12.08
CA LEU A 313 -15.53 0.14 -10.90
C LEU A 313 -16.66 1.07 -11.32
N ALA A 314 -17.73 1.11 -10.54
CA ALA A 314 -18.84 2.01 -10.72
C ALA A 314 -18.42 3.49 -10.57
N SER A 315 -19.10 4.38 -11.30
CA SER A 315 -18.81 5.81 -11.31
C SER A 315 -18.82 6.42 -9.90
N GLU A 316 -19.73 5.99 -9.04
CA GLU A 316 -19.81 6.47 -7.64
C GLU A 316 -18.54 6.24 -6.83
N VAL A 317 -17.89 5.07 -7.01
CA VAL A 317 -16.62 4.73 -6.37
C VAL A 317 -15.50 5.61 -6.93
N VAL A 318 -15.47 5.77 -8.26
CA VAL A 318 -14.47 6.58 -8.95
C VAL A 318 -14.58 8.05 -8.55
N GLU A 319 -15.77 8.63 -8.56
CA GLU A 319 -15.98 10.02 -8.21
C GLU A 319 -15.62 10.32 -6.76
N ARG A 320 -15.92 9.41 -5.86
CA ARG A 320 -15.65 9.59 -4.44
C ARG A 320 -14.18 9.40 -4.07
N CYS A 321 -13.58 8.29 -4.54
CA CYS A 321 -12.26 7.85 -4.08
C CYS A 321 -11.14 8.14 -5.08
N PHE A 322 -11.44 8.20 -6.38
CA PHE A 322 -10.45 8.22 -7.45
C PHE A 322 -10.75 9.30 -8.49
N THR A 323 -11.28 10.43 -8.06
CA THR A 323 -11.74 11.54 -8.89
C THR A 323 -10.76 11.88 -10.02
N GLY A 324 -11.28 11.97 -11.23
CA GLY A 324 -10.51 12.30 -12.43
C GLY A 324 -9.76 11.13 -13.06
N THR A 325 -9.83 9.92 -12.49
CA THR A 325 -9.25 8.73 -13.08
C THR A 325 -10.17 8.20 -14.18
N PRO A 326 -9.68 7.99 -15.43
CA PRO A 326 -10.50 7.41 -16.49
C PRO A 326 -11.01 6.02 -16.11
N SER A 327 -12.31 5.80 -16.20
CA SER A 327 -12.95 4.49 -16.09
C SER A 327 -13.62 4.15 -17.41
N ARG A 328 -13.26 3.01 -18.00
CA ARG A 328 -13.72 2.66 -19.35
C ARG A 328 -14.98 1.80 -19.33
N ILE A 329 -15.19 1.05 -18.28
CA ILE A 329 -16.37 0.23 -18.07
C ILE A 329 -16.83 0.34 -16.62
N GLU A 330 -18.12 0.39 -16.43
CA GLU A 330 -18.78 0.29 -15.13
C GLU A 330 -18.59 -1.11 -14.54
N GLY A 331 -18.85 -1.26 -13.24
CA GLY A 331 -18.73 -2.56 -12.57
C GLY A 331 -19.05 -2.47 -11.10
N ALA A 332 -18.14 -2.95 -10.24
CA ALA A 332 -18.37 -3.04 -8.81
C ALA A 332 -18.56 -1.67 -8.15
N GLY A 333 -19.68 -1.50 -7.46
CA GLY A 333 -19.96 -0.39 -6.57
C GLY A 333 -19.53 -0.66 -5.13
N PHE A 334 -19.88 0.24 -4.24
CA PHE A 334 -19.56 0.06 -2.81
C PHE A 334 -20.22 -1.18 -2.21
N ALA A 335 -21.45 -1.51 -2.63
CA ALA A 335 -22.17 -2.66 -2.13
C ALA A 335 -21.49 -3.99 -2.51
N GLU A 336 -21.03 -4.13 -3.74
CA GLU A 336 -20.33 -5.32 -4.21
C GLU A 336 -18.97 -5.47 -3.49
N ILE A 337 -18.20 -4.39 -3.38
CA ILE A 337 -16.91 -4.37 -2.68
C ILE A 337 -17.11 -4.75 -1.21
N GLU A 338 -18.12 -4.22 -0.55
CA GLU A 338 -18.45 -4.53 0.83
C GLU A 338 -18.87 -5.99 0.98
N SER A 339 -19.73 -6.50 0.09
CA SER A 339 -20.20 -7.88 0.11
C SER A 339 -19.04 -8.88 -0.01
N GLU A 340 -18.12 -8.64 -0.94
CA GLU A 340 -16.90 -9.47 -1.08
C GLU A 340 -16.05 -9.44 0.20
N GLN A 341 -15.83 -8.27 0.78
CA GLN A 341 -15.05 -8.11 1.99
C GLN A 341 -15.68 -8.80 3.19
N ARG A 342 -17.00 -8.75 3.32
CA ARG A 342 -17.76 -9.46 4.36
C ARG A 342 -17.64 -10.97 4.21
N SER A 343 -17.79 -11.48 2.98
CA SER A 343 -17.64 -12.90 2.68
C SER A 343 -16.23 -13.40 3.01
N MET A 344 -15.20 -12.62 2.70
CA MET A 344 -13.82 -12.93 3.12
C MET A 344 -13.68 -12.92 4.65
N GLY A 345 -14.36 -12.01 5.34
CA GLY A 345 -14.41 -11.94 6.80
C GLY A 345 -14.99 -13.22 7.42
N GLU A 346 -16.15 -13.67 6.96
CA GLU A 346 -16.78 -14.91 7.40
C GLU A 346 -15.87 -16.13 7.24
N GLN A 347 -15.20 -16.22 6.08
CA GLN A 347 -14.24 -17.29 5.82
C GLN A 347 -12.98 -17.16 6.71
N ALA A 348 -12.51 -15.94 6.96
CA ALA A 348 -11.31 -15.71 7.74
C ALA A 348 -11.44 -16.18 9.18
N TRP A 349 -12.57 -15.89 9.81
CA TRP A 349 -12.84 -16.27 11.20
C TRP A 349 -13.35 -17.70 11.37
N ASN A 350 -13.68 -18.40 10.28
CA ASN A 350 -14.01 -19.82 10.32
C ASN A 350 -12.72 -20.64 10.54
N ALA A 351 -12.62 -21.31 11.68
CA ALA A 351 -11.47 -22.13 12.05
C ALA A 351 -11.17 -23.28 11.07
N ASN A 352 -12.20 -23.79 10.37
CA ASN A 352 -12.08 -24.91 9.43
C ASN A 352 -11.69 -24.47 8.03
N SER A 353 -11.73 -23.15 7.71
CA SER A 353 -11.35 -22.68 6.40
C SER A 353 -9.83 -22.58 6.29
N LEU A 354 -9.30 -22.95 5.13
CA LEU A 354 -7.88 -22.87 4.82
C LEU A 354 -7.57 -21.58 4.07
N VAL A 355 -6.31 -21.16 4.13
CA VAL A 355 -5.79 -20.09 3.25
C VAL A 355 -5.92 -20.56 1.81
N ASP A 356 -6.50 -19.70 0.97
CA ASP A 356 -6.74 -19.98 -0.45
C ASP A 356 -5.46 -20.45 -1.16
N PRO A 357 -5.49 -21.55 -1.91
CA PRO A 357 -4.33 -22.02 -2.66
C PRO A 357 -3.88 -21.08 -3.78
N GLY A 358 -4.78 -20.24 -4.34
CA GLY A 358 -4.55 -19.36 -5.47
C GLY A 358 -5.15 -19.89 -6.76
N GLY A 359 -4.43 -19.77 -7.86
CA GLY A 359 -4.85 -20.21 -9.20
C GLY A 359 -4.94 -19.09 -10.21
N LEU A 360 -4.23 -17.99 -9.98
CA LEU A 360 -4.07 -16.90 -10.94
C LEU A 360 -2.86 -17.11 -11.88
N LEU A 361 -1.79 -17.73 -11.37
CA LEU A 361 -0.54 -17.92 -12.10
C LEU A 361 -0.36 -19.33 -12.61
N LYS A 362 -0.99 -20.29 -11.95
CA LYS A 362 -0.92 -21.72 -12.30
C LYS A 362 -2.28 -22.35 -12.12
N PHE A 363 -2.57 -23.40 -12.88
CA PHE A 363 -3.77 -24.17 -12.68
C PHE A 363 -3.88 -24.67 -11.23
N VAL A 364 -5.01 -24.37 -10.61
CA VAL A 364 -5.45 -24.92 -9.33
C VAL A 364 -6.90 -25.35 -9.49
N GLN A 365 -7.23 -26.57 -9.11
CA GLN A 365 -8.61 -27.07 -9.18
C GLN A 365 -9.54 -26.16 -8.35
N GLY A 366 -10.58 -25.60 -8.99
CA GLY A 366 -11.49 -24.63 -8.38
C GLY A 366 -10.91 -23.22 -8.22
N GLY A 367 -9.74 -22.93 -8.77
CA GLY A 367 -9.16 -21.59 -8.89
C GLY A 367 -9.79 -20.77 -10.03
N GLU A 368 -9.09 -19.71 -10.43
CA GLU A 368 -9.51 -18.87 -11.55
C GLU A 368 -9.46 -19.65 -12.88
N TYR A 369 -10.35 -19.34 -13.80
CA TYR A 369 -10.35 -19.95 -15.13
C TYR A 369 -9.43 -19.17 -16.07
N HIS A 370 -8.47 -19.85 -16.69
CA HIS A 370 -7.52 -19.29 -17.65
C HIS A 370 -7.00 -20.39 -18.60
N MET A 371 -6.23 -20.01 -19.64
CA MET A 371 -5.77 -20.92 -20.70
C MET A 371 -4.94 -22.13 -20.20
N TYR A 372 -4.43 -22.11 -19.00
CA TYR A 372 -3.69 -23.23 -18.41
C TYR A 372 -4.57 -24.26 -17.71
N ASN A 373 -5.88 -24.10 -17.76
CA ASN A 373 -6.81 -25.10 -17.28
C ASN A 373 -6.76 -26.34 -18.19
N PRO A 374 -7.00 -27.54 -17.67
CA PRO A 374 -6.84 -28.79 -18.42
C PRO A 374 -7.85 -29.05 -19.53
N ASP A 375 -8.91 -28.24 -19.65
CA ASP A 375 -10.03 -28.45 -20.60
C ASP A 375 -9.77 -27.85 -21.97
#